data_112152ba00eb006061ecaeb26e34d7ba
#
_entry.id   112152ba00eb006061ecaeb26e34d7ba
#
_cell.length_a   1.000
_cell.length_b   1.000
_cell.length_c   1.000
_cell.angle_alpha   90.00
_cell.angle_beta   90.00
_cell.angle_gamma   90.00
#
_symmetry.space_group_name_H-M   'P 1'
#
loop_
_entity.id
_entity.type
_entity.pdbx_description
1 polymer ?
#
loop_
_entity_poly.entity_id
_entity_poly.type
_entity_poly.pdbx_seq_one_letter_code
_entity_poly.pdbx_strand_id
1 'polypeptide(L)'
;MEHVVVVGGSLAGLRACETLRQEGYDGVITLVGAETEVPYDRPPLSKKVLAGEWDAERIRLRKPDDFASLGLSLRFGVLATSLHTDARTLELSDGTSLQYDGLIIATGASPRRLPGQPALDGVVELRTLDDSLDLRDRIADGTARVVIIGAGFIGLEAAATARQKGCAVTVLEGAPSPLIRGLGTEMGIAVAGVHGRNGVDLRCGVGVKAIEGDGHRVTGVRLADGSLLPADIVVVGVGVAPATEWLDDSGLALSDGIVCDATLNVGLPGVYAAGDCARWPNGMFFGHDDAEMRVEHWTNAAEQGASAARNLVLTSRGEQPVPYESVPFFWSDQFDSRIQFVGRVHGGDDVHVFAGTTDGAFAALYGWEGRLRGVLGVSMPKMVMPFRALLARKAGWDEALAKAAELTV
;
A
#
# COMPACT_ATOMS: atom_id res chain seq x y z
N MET A 1 -19.05 -25.40 -7.16
CA MET A 1 -18.92 -24.14 -6.42
C MET A 1 -20.03 -23.21 -6.89
N GLU A 2 -20.96 -22.88 -6.00
CA GLU A 2 -22.16 -22.09 -6.33
C GLU A 2 -22.07 -20.64 -5.84
N HIS A 3 -21.38 -20.41 -4.69
CA HIS A 3 -21.24 -19.11 -4.09
C HIS A 3 -19.78 -18.81 -3.73
N VAL A 4 -19.25 -17.73 -4.30
CA VAL A 4 -17.94 -17.15 -3.93
C VAL A 4 -18.16 -15.84 -3.18
N VAL A 5 -17.55 -15.74 -2.00
CA VAL A 5 -17.50 -14.49 -1.24
C VAL A 5 -16.12 -13.85 -1.37
N VAL A 6 -16.09 -12.56 -1.68
CA VAL A 6 -14.86 -11.75 -1.72
C VAL A 6 -14.98 -10.68 -0.63
N VAL A 7 -14.06 -10.73 0.34
CA VAL A 7 -14.05 -9.80 1.48
C VAL A 7 -12.97 -8.73 1.26
N GLY A 8 -13.41 -7.50 1.00
CA GLY A 8 -12.56 -6.36 0.71
C GLY A 8 -13.00 -5.64 -0.56
N GLY A 9 -13.79 -4.57 -0.42
CA GLY A 9 -14.37 -3.77 -1.51
C GLY A 9 -13.37 -2.77 -2.12
N SER A 10 -12.10 -3.16 -2.34
CA SER A 10 -11.08 -2.31 -2.97
C SER A 10 -10.45 -2.99 -4.18
N LEU A 11 -9.27 -2.57 -4.60
CA LEU A 11 -8.63 -3.01 -5.84
C LEU A 11 -8.48 -4.53 -5.95
N ALA A 12 -7.91 -5.18 -4.94
CA ALA A 12 -7.66 -6.63 -4.99
C ALA A 12 -8.97 -7.42 -5.08
N GLY A 13 -9.99 -7.05 -4.28
CA GLY A 13 -11.31 -7.70 -4.31
C GLY A 13 -12.04 -7.47 -5.62
N LEU A 14 -11.98 -6.25 -6.18
CA LEU A 14 -12.57 -5.98 -7.50
C LEU A 14 -11.89 -6.80 -8.60
N ARG A 15 -10.54 -6.85 -8.63
CA ARG A 15 -9.80 -7.67 -9.58
C ARG A 15 -10.11 -9.16 -9.46
N ALA A 16 -10.32 -9.63 -8.22
CA ALA A 16 -10.77 -11.00 -8.00
C ALA A 16 -12.15 -11.25 -8.62
N CYS A 17 -13.14 -10.38 -8.38
CA CYS A 17 -14.47 -10.51 -8.97
C CYS A 17 -14.43 -10.48 -10.50
N GLU A 18 -13.66 -9.57 -11.10
CA GLU A 18 -13.47 -9.47 -12.54
C GLU A 18 -12.88 -10.77 -13.12
N THR A 19 -11.83 -11.28 -12.47
CA THR A 19 -11.14 -12.49 -12.93
C THR A 19 -12.03 -13.73 -12.78
N LEU A 20 -12.81 -13.86 -11.70
CA LEU A 20 -13.80 -14.94 -11.57
C LEU A 20 -14.72 -14.99 -12.79
N ARG A 21 -15.24 -13.84 -13.24
CA ARG A 21 -16.09 -13.78 -14.45
C ARG A 21 -15.33 -14.08 -15.74
N GLN A 22 -14.10 -13.58 -15.87
CA GLN A 22 -13.23 -13.84 -17.04
C GLN A 22 -12.86 -15.33 -17.17
N GLU A 23 -12.67 -16.02 -16.05
CA GLU A 23 -12.39 -17.46 -16.01
C GLU A 23 -13.66 -18.32 -16.14
N GLY A 24 -14.82 -17.70 -16.40
CA GLY A 24 -16.10 -18.40 -16.70
C GLY A 24 -16.81 -18.89 -15.46
N TYR A 25 -16.61 -18.28 -14.30
CA TYR A 25 -17.42 -18.59 -13.13
C TYR A 25 -18.77 -17.89 -13.20
N ASP A 26 -19.85 -18.65 -13.30
CA ASP A 26 -21.23 -18.15 -13.48
C ASP A 26 -22.06 -18.12 -12.18
N GLY A 27 -21.51 -18.68 -11.07
CA GLY A 27 -22.18 -18.69 -9.77
C GLY A 27 -22.33 -17.31 -9.13
N VAL A 28 -22.90 -17.26 -7.94
CA VAL A 28 -23.08 -16.03 -7.17
C VAL A 28 -21.72 -15.52 -6.69
N ILE A 29 -21.44 -14.23 -6.91
CA ILE A 29 -20.30 -13.53 -6.31
C ILE A 29 -20.83 -12.45 -5.39
N THR A 30 -20.51 -12.53 -4.09
CA THR A 30 -20.79 -11.47 -3.11
C THR A 30 -19.52 -10.72 -2.80
N LEU A 31 -19.50 -9.40 -3.07
CA LEU A 31 -18.40 -8.50 -2.69
C LEU A 31 -18.78 -7.74 -1.43
N VAL A 32 -18.01 -7.97 -0.35
CA VAL A 32 -18.20 -7.32 0.96
C VAL A 32 -17.15 -6.21 1.12
N GLY A 33 -17.59 -5.00 1.48
CA GLY A 33 -16.73 -3.84 1.70
C GLY A 33 -17.11 -3.06 2.95
N ALA A 34 -16.10 -2.70 3.75
CA ALA A 34 -16.30 -1.93 4.98
C ALA A 34 -16.72 -0.46 4.70
N GLU A 35 -16.25 0.12 3.61
CA GLU A 35 -16.61 1.45 3.16
C GLU A 35 -17.94 1.41 2.39
N THR A 36 -18.66 2.53 2.39
CA THR A 36 -19.93 2.69 1.66
C THR A 36 -19.74 2.94 0.19
N GLU A 37 -18.55 3.41 -0.19
CA GLU A 37 -18.16 3.74 -1.54
C GLU A 37 -17.92 2.48 -2.38
N VAL A 38 -18.24 2.58 -3.66
CA VAL A 38 -17.80 1.59 -4.65
C VAL A 38 -16.27 1.59 -4.75
N PRO A 39 -15.63 0.48 -5.16
CA PRO A 39 -14.18 0.39 -5.29
C PRO A 39 -13.57 1.57 -6.06
N TYR A 40 -12.62 2.25 -5.44
CA TYR A 40 -11.93 3.41 -5.96
C TYR A 40 -10.41 3.29 -5.83
N ASP A 41 -9.70 4.12 -6.58
CA ASP A 41 -8.24 4.17 -6.62
C ASP A 41 -7.67 4.97 -5.44
N ARG A 42 -6.86 4.32 -4.58
CA ARG A 42 -6.31 4.97 -3.37
C ARG A 42 -5.09 5.87 -3.62
N PRO A 43 -4.18 5.61 -4.58
CA PRO A 43 -3.01 6.46 -4.80
C PRO A 43 -3.31 7.96 -5.01
N PRO A 44 -4.44 8.37 -5.59
CA PRO A 44 -4.78 9.79 -5.69
C PRO A 44 -5.14 10.48 -4.37
N LEU A 45 -5.47 9.73 -3.30
CA LEU A 45 -5.97 10.27 -2.03
C LEU A 45 -4.98 11.19 -1.31
N SER A 46 -3.67 10.92 -1.41
CA SER A 46 -2.60 11.75 -0.85
C SER A 46 -2.12 12.87 -1.80
N LYS A 47 -2.64 12.90 -3.03
CA LYS A 47 -2.18 13.75 -4.15
C LYS A 47 -3.35 14.54 -4.76
N LYS A 48 -3.86 14.05 -5.89
CA LYS A 48 -4.85 14.78 -6.73
C LYS A 48 -6.20 15.02 -6.04
N VAL A 49 -6.67 14.07 -5.22
CA VAL A 49 -7.90 14.24 -4.42
C VAL A 49 -7.64 15.22 -3.29
N LEU A 50 -6.55 15.03 -2.53
CA LEU A 50 -6.16 15.94 -1.46
C LEU A 50 -5.90 17.36 -1.98
N ALA A 51 -5.31 17.47 -3.17
CA ALA A 51 -5.11 18.78 -3.83
C ALA A 51 -6.43 19.42 -4.32
N GLY A 52 -7.55 18.69 -4.34
CA GLY A 52 -8.82 19.19 -4.87
C GLY A 52 -8.86 19.23 -6.41
N GLU A 53 -7.92 18.56 -7.09
CA GLU A 53 -7.87 18.52 -8.57
C GLU A 53 -8.77 17.40 -9.14
N TRP A 54 -9.00 16.35 -8.36
CA TRP A 54 -9.86 15.22 -8.73
C TRP A 54 -10.96 15.05 -7.69
N ASP A 55 -12.16 14.75 -8.16
CA ASP A 55 -13.30 14.38 -7.34
C ASP A 55 -13.35 12.86 -7.09
N ALA A 56 -14.30 12.45 -6.26
CA ALA A 56 -14.53 11.05 -5.92
C ALA A 56 -14.96 10.20 -7.12
N GLU A 57 -15.66 10.79 -8.10
CA GLU A 57 -16.12 10.05 -9.27
C GLU A 57 -14.97 9.66 -10.19
N ARG A 58 -14.00 10.56 -10.33
CA ARG A 58 -12.83 10.36 -11.19
C ARG A 58 -11.94 9.20 -10.74
N ILE A 59 -11.90 8.90 -9.46
CA ILE A 59 -11.07 7.84 -8.91
C ILE A 59 -11.77 6.49 -8.82
N ARG A 60 -13.05 6.38 -9.21
CA ARG A 60 -13.73 5.07 -9.26
C ARG A 60 -13.01 4.12 -10.19
N LEU A 61 -12.75 2.91 -9.73
CA LEU A 61 -12.10 1.88 -10.54
C LEU A 61 -12.99 1.35 -11.67
N ARG A 62 -14.31 1.50 -11.52
CA ARG A 62 -15.31 1.19 -12.54
C ARG A 62 -16.47 2.18 -12.50
N LYS A 63 -17.10 2.38 -13.66
CA LYS A 63 -18.38 3.10 -13.74
C LYS A 63 -19.52 2.24 -13.15
N PRO A 64 -20.61 2.84 -12.67
CA PRO A 64 -21.74 2.10 -12.11
C PRO A 64 -22.30 1.02 -13.04
N ASP A 65 -22.45 1.32 -14.33
CA ASP A 65 -22.98 0.38 -15.32
C ASP A 65 -22.06 -0.84 -15.53
N ASP A 66 -20.74 -0.66 -15.39
CA ASP A 66 -19.77 -1.74 -15.51
C ASP A 66 -19.85 -2.71 -14.33
N PHE A 67 -20.26 -2.21 -13.13
CA PHE A 67 -20.54 -3.09 -11.98
C PHE A 67 -21.75 -3.98 -12.22
N ALA A 68 -22.82 -3.44 -12.80
CA ALA A 68 -24.01 -4.20 -13.13
C ALA A 68 -23.69 -5.37 -14.07
N SER A 69 -22.78 -5.16 -15.04
CA SER A 69 -22.37 -6.20 -15.99
C SER A 69 -21.62 -7.39 -15.35
N LEU A 70 -21.02 -7.20 -14.16
CA LEU A 70 -20.35 -8.28 -13.43
C LEU A 70 -21.34 -9.18 -12.65
N GLY A 71 -22.59 -8.75 -12.49
CA GLY A 71 -23.60 -9.52 -11.76
C GLY A 71 -23.20 -9.81 -10.30
N LEU A 72 -22.66 -8.80 -9.59
CA LEU A 72 -22.21 -8.92 -8.20
C LEU A 72 -23.33 -8.63 -7.22
N SER A 73 -23.40 -9.41 -6.13
CA SER A 73 -24.11 -9.05 -4.91
C SER A 73 -23.22 -8.14 -4.07
N LEU A 74 -23.55 -6.86 -3.97
CA LEU A 74 -22.72 -5.87 -3.26
C LEU A 74 -23.21 -5.69 -1.82
N ARG A 75 -22.30 -5.78 -0.86
CA ARG A 75 -22.53 -5.56 0.58
C ARG A 75 -21.50 -4.54 1.07
N PHE A 76 -21.79 -3.24 0.84
CA PHE A 76 -20.95 -2.12 1.26
C PHE A 76 -21.42 -1.48 2.56
N GLY A 77 -20.50 -0.82 3.30
CA GLY A 77 -20.72 -0.32 4.64
C GLY A 77 -20.83 -1.42 5.69
N VAL A 78 -20.34 -2.63 5.38
CA VAL A 78 -20.45 -3.81 6.25
C VAL A 78 -19.08 -4.46 6.43
N LEU A 79 -18.66 -4.63 7.68
CA LEU A 79 -17.40 -5.28 8.06
C LEU A 79 -17.59 -6.79 8.19
N ALA A 80 -16.61 -7.57 7.77
CA ALA A 80 -16.45 -8.95 8.22
C ALA A 80 -15.95 -8.94 9.67
N THR A 81 -16.58 -9.70 10.53
CA THR A 81 -16.31 -9.71 11.98
C THR A 81 -15.79 -11.03 12.50
N SER A 82 -16.07 -12.14 11.82
CA SER A 82 -15.57 -13.47 12.18
C SER A 82 -15.62 -14.42 10.99
N LEU A 83 -14.71 -15.37 10.93
CA LEU A 83 -14.68 -16.44 9.94
C LEU A 83 -14.70 -17.81 10.63
N HIS A 84 -15.73 -18.59 10.33
CA HIS A 84 -15.88 -19.97 10.80
C HIS A 84 -15.49 -20.93 9.67
N THR A 85 -14.25 -21.37 9.68
CA THR A 85 -13.67 -22.17 8.59
C THR A 85 -14.33 -23.54 8.43
N ASP A 86 -14.66 -24.24 9.52
CA ASP A 86 -15.31 -25.55 9.50
C ASP A 86 -16.75 -25.46 8.96
N ALA A 87 -17.47 -24.42 9.34
CA ALA A 87 -18.85 -24.16 8.90
C ALA A 87 -18.92 -23.47 7.53
N ARG A 88 -17.78 -23.01 7.00
CA ARG A 88 -17.66 -22.17 5.79
C ARG A 88 -18.61 -20.97 5.83
N THR A 89 -18.60 -20.25 6.95
CA THR A 89 -19.51 -19.13 7.21
C THR A 89 -18.70 -17.90 7.61
N LEU A 90 -19.09 -16.77 7.07
CA LEU A 90 -18.57 -15.43 7.36
C LEU A 90 -19.64 -14.64 8.12
N GLU A 91 -19.30 -14.09 9.29
CA GLU A 91 -20.17 -13.18 10.05
C GLU A 91 -19.89 -11.72 9.64
N LEU A 92 -20.96 -10.92 9.59
CA LEU A 92 -20.90 -9.52 9.20
C LEU A 92 -21.38 -8.60 10.33
N SER A 93 -20.91 -7.35 10.33
CA SER A 93 -21.22 -6.36 11.37
C SER A 93 -22.70 -5.94 11.44
N ASP A 94 -23.49 -6.22 10.41
CA ASP A 94 -24.94 -6.00 10.40
C ASP A 94 -25.74 -7.17 11.01
N GLY A 95 -25.04 -8.16 11.58
CA GLY A 95 -25.65 -9.35 12.20
C GLY A 95 -26.06 -10.44 11.19
N THR A 96 -25.75 -10.27 9.91
CA THR A 96 -26.00 -11.33 8.90
C THR A 96 -24.79 -12.23 8.75
N SER A 97 -25.00 -13.45 8.24
CA SER A 97 -23.94 -14.38 7.90
C SER A 97 -24.03 -14.81 6.44
N LEU A 98 -22.88 -15.12 5.85
CA LEU A 98 -22.76 -15.60 4.47
C LEU A 98 -22.08 -16.98 4.47
N GLN A 99 -22.75 -17.97 3.88
CA GLN A 99 -22.09 -19.23 3.53
C GLN A 99 -21.35 -19.08 2.20
N TYR A 100 -20.22 -19.78 2.06
CA TYR A 100 -19.41 -19.75 0.85
C TYR A 100 -18.91 -21.15 0.46
N ASP A 101 -18.79 -21.38 -0.84
CA ASP A 101 -18.03 -22.50 -1.39
C ASP A 101 -16.57 -22.10 -1.69
N GLY A 102 -16.38 -20.85 -2.08
CA GLY A 102 -15.07 -20.22 -2.27
C GLY A 102 -14.97 -18.88 -1.55
N LEU A 103 -13.80 -18.57 -1.00
CA LEU A 103 -13.54 -17.33 -0.27
C LEU A 103 -12.24 -16.69 -0.75
N ILE A 104 -12.29 -15.38 -1.02
CA ILE A 104 -11.09 -14.56 -1.28
C ILE A 104 -11.04 -13.45 -0.24
N ILE A 105 -9.99 -13.45 0.58
CA ILE A 105 -9.75 -12.44 1.62
C ILE A 105 -8.84 -11.36 1.05
N ALA A 106 -9.39 -10.15 0.88
CA ALA A 106 -8.74 -9.01 0.27
C ALA A 106 -8.93 -7.72 1.11
N THR A 107 -8.93 -7.87 2.44
CA THR A 107 -9.22 -6.80 3.41
C THR A 107 -8.18 -5.70 3.48
N GLY A 108 -7.01 -5.94 2.88
CA GLY A 108 -5.95 -4.94 2.80
C GLY A 108 -5.26 -4.68 4.13
N ALA A 109 -5.03 -3.40 4.43
CA ALA A 109 -4.33 -2.96 5.64
C ALA A 109 -4.97 -1.70 6.22
N SER A 110 -4.88 -1.53 7.54
CA SER A 110 -5.38 -0.39 8.31
C SER A 110 -4.22 0.48 8.80
N PRO A 111 -4.40 1.81 8.93
CA PRO A 111 -3.38 2.68 9.50
C PRO A 111 -3.00 2.25 10.92
N ARG A 112 -1.71 2.30 11.21
CA ARG A 112 -1.22 2.14 12.59
C ARG A 112 -1.45 3.43 13.36
N ARG A 113 -1.90 3.30 14.60
CA ARG A 113 -2.02 4.40 15.56
C ARG A 113 -0.81 4.48 16.47
N LEU A 114 -0.53 5.68 16.96
CA LEU A 114 0.46 5.84 18.02
C LEU A 114 -0.12 5.32 19.35
N PRO A 115 0.71 4.75 20.23
CA PRO A 115 0.27 4.39 21.57
C PRO A 115 -0.34 5.60 22.29
N GLY A 116 -1.58 5.47 22.76
CA GLY A 116 -2.29 6.56 23.43
C GLY A 116 -2.68 7.73 22.54
N GLN A 117 -2.76 7.53 21.22
CA GLN A 117 -3.24 8.56 20.27
C GLN A 117 -4.63 9.07 20.68
N PRO A 118 -4.77 10.39 20.94
CA PRO A 118 -6.05 10.94 21.36
C PRO A 118 -7.02 11.08 20.20
N ALA A 119 -8.31 10.97 20.50
CA ALA A 119 -9.38 11.30 19.56
C ALA A 119 -9.68 12.82 19.64
N LEU A 120 -8.87 13.63 18.99
CA LEU A 120 -9.01 15.09 18.94
C LEU A 120 -9.33 15.53 17.51
N ASP A 121 -10.13 16.56 17.37
CA ASP A 121 -10.32 17.23 16.09
C ASP A 121 -8.98 17.75 15.57
N GLY A 122 -8.68 17.51 14.28
CA GLY A 122 -7.39 17.83 13.66
C GLY A 122 -6.32 16.77 13.79
N VAL A 123 -6.58 15.63 14.50
CA VAL A 123 -5.74 14.43 14.42
C VAL A 123 -6.34 13.49 13.39
N VAL A 124 -5.64 13.27 12.28
CA VAL A 124 -6.16 12.55 11.12
C VAL A 124 -5.21 11.45 10.67
N GLU A 125 -5.76 10.42 10.07
CA GLU A 125 -5.06 9.40 9.31
C GLU A 125 -5.34 9.67 7.82
N LEU A 126 -4.66 8.98 6.91
CA LEU A 126 -4.92 9.11 5.48
C LEU A 126 -4.95 7.73 4.83
N ARG A 127 -6.14 7.15 4.73
CA ARG A 127 -6.37 5.81 4.15
C ARG A 127 -7.60 5.76 3.26
N THR A 128 -8.70 6.38 3.68
CA THR A 128 -10.00 6.35 3.01
C THR A 128 -10.26 7.64 2.21
N LEU A 129 -11.30 7.60 1.37
CA LEU A 129 -11.75 8.79 0.66
C LEU A 129 -12.17 9.89 1.64
N ASP A 130 -12.93 9.53 2.69
CA ASP A 130 -13.37 10.48 3.72
C ASP A 130 -12.20 11.14 4.43
N ASP A 131 -11.14 10.38 4.78
CA ASP A 131 -9.93 10.94 5.36
C ASP A 131 -9.29 12.00 4.44
N SER A 132 -9.23 11.70 3.14
CA SER A 132 -8.67 12.62 2.16
C SER A 132 -9.50 13.88 1.99
N LEU A 133 -10.82 13.75 1.97
CA LEU A 133 -11.75 14.88 1.86
C LEU A 133 -11.72 15.77 3.11
N ASP A 134 -11.71 15.16 4.31
CA ASP A 134 -11.59 15.91 5.57
C ASP A 134 -10.25 16.67 5.64
N LEU A 135 -9.14 16.01 5.36
CA LEU A 135 -7.83 16.66 5.36
C LEU A 135 -7.74 17.76 4.29
N ARG A 136 -8.30 17.52 3.10
CA ARG A 136 -8.37 18.54 2.02
C ARG A 136 -9.06 19.82 2.49
N ASP A 137 -10.21 19.66 3.14
CA ASP A 137 -11.01 20.81 3.59
C ASP A 137 -10.29 21.58 4.71
N ARG A 138 -9.55 20.88 5.58
CA ARG A 138 -8.72 21.48 6.66
C ARG A 138 -7.50 22.25 6.15
N ILE A 139 -6.91 21.86 5.02
CA ILE A 139 -5.73 22.55 4.44
C ILE A 139 -6.10 23.54 3.34
N ALA A 140 -7.38 23.74 3.06
CA ALA A 140 -7.85 24.46 1.88
C ALA A 140 -7.40 25.93 1.82
N ASP A 141 -7.34 26.63 2.96
CA ASP A 141 -6.94 28.04 3.06
C ASP A 141 -5.42 28.25 3.09
N GLY A 142 -4.64 27.17 3.23
CA GLY A 142 -3.18 27.21 3.24
C GLY A 142 -2.54 27.85 4.49
N THR A 143 -3.31 28.13 5.54
CA THR A 143 -2.81 28.83 6.74
C THR A 143 -2.41 27.89 7.87
N ALA A 144 -2.83 26.63 7.83
CA ALA A 144 -2.64 25.65 8.88
C ALA A 144 -1.15 25.27 9.09
N ARG A 145 -0.79 25.03 10.35
CA ARG A 145 0.45 24.35 10.74
C ARG A 145 0.18 22.85 10.75
N VAL A 146 0.71 22.17 9.76
CA VAL A 146 0.54 20.72 9.58
C VAL A 146 1.76 20.00 10.09
N VAL A 147 1.59 19.12 11.08
CA VAL A 147 2.64 18.20 11.53
C VAL A 147 2.31 16.81 11.04
N ILE A 148 3.23 16.18 10.31
CA ILE A 148 3.10 14.82 9.81
C ILE A 148 4.05 13.92 10.61
N ILE A 149 3.52 12.84 11.20
CA ILE A 149 4.30 11.87 11.96
C ILE A 149 4.50 10.65 11.08
N GLY A 150 5.75 10.44 10.64
CA GLY A 150 6.18 9.40 9.71
C GLY A 150 6.57 9.93 8.34
N ALA A 151 7.83 9.71 7.93
CA ALA A 151 8.38 10.08 6.62
C ALA A 151 8.38 8.89 5.64
N GLY A 152 7.28 8.13 5.61
CA GLY A 152 6.98 7.16 4.56
C GLY A 152 6.43 7.84 3.30
N PHE A 153 6.17 7.07 2.22
CA PHE A 153 5.68 7.63 0.96
C PHE A 153 4.38 8.43 1.12
N ILE A 154 3.37 7.90 1.81
CA ILE A 154 2.08 8.58 2.00
C ILE A 154 2.24 9.87 2.82
N GLY A 155 3.03 9.83 3.90
CA GLY A 155 3.32 11.01 4.71
C GLY A 155 4.01 12.11 3.91
N LEU A 156 5.00 11.76 3.10
CA LEU A 156 5.71 12.71 2.23
C LEU A 156 4.84 13.23 1.08
N GLU A 157 3.97 12.41 0.50
CA GLU A 157 2.98 12.86 -0.50
C GLU A 157 2.00 13.88 0.10
N ALA A 158 1.47 13.60 1.30
CA ALA A 158 0.60 14.53 2.03
C ALA A 158 1.34 15.82 2.39
N ALA A 159 2.62 15.73 2.80
CA ALA A 159 3.49 16.88 3.07
C ALA A 159 3.66 17.75 1.82
N ALA A 160 3.94 17.14 0.67
CA ALA A 160 4.08 17.85 -0.59
C ALA A 160 2.79 18.58 -0.96
N THR A 161 1.63 17.90 -0.86
CA THR A 161 0.33 18.47 -1.20
C THR A 161 -0.04 19.62 -0.24
N ALA A 162 0.10 19.45 1.08
CA ALA A 162 -0.18 20.49 2.06
C ALA A 162 0.74 21.71 1.87
N ARG A 163 2.03 21.48 1.59
CA ARG A 163 2.98 22.55 1.31
C ARG A 163 2.64 23.32 0.03
N GLN A 164 2.22 22.65 -1.03
CA GLN A 164 1.77 23.28 -2.27
C GLN A 164 0.48 24.11 -2.08
N LYS A 165 -0.36 23.74 -1.09
CA LYS A 165 -1.52 24.56 -0.69
C LYS A 165 -1.14 25.81 0.10
N GLY A 166 0.12 25.92 0.58
CA GLY A 166 0.60 27.07 1.33
C GLY A 166 0.83 26.83 2.82
N CYS A 167 0.42 25.67 3.35
CA CYS A 167 0.57 25.33 4.76
C CYS A 167 2.03 25.34 5.22
N ALA A 168 2.26 25.65 6.50
CA ALA A 168 3.52 25.40 7.17
C ALA A 168 3.59 23.91 7.54
N VAL A 169 4.53 23.17 6.95
CA VAL A 169 4.61 21.71 7.10
C VAL A 169 5.89 21.27 7.79
N THR A 170 5.74 20.50 8.89
CA THR A 170 6.83 19.78 9.54
C THR A 170 6.57 18.28 9.47
N VAL A 171 7.56 17.50 9.05
CA VAL A 171 7.52 16.04 9.04
C VAL A 171 8.47 15.52 10.11
N LEU A 172 7.96 14.65 11.00
CA LEU A 172 8.72 14.01 12.07
C LEU A 172 8.91 12.52 11.74
N GLU A 173 10.16 12.07 11.75
CA GLU A 173 10.52 10.66 11.52
C GLU A 173 11.37 10.14 12.69
N GLY A 174 10.92 9.03 13.29
CA GLY A 174 11.65 8.39 14.38
C GLY A 174 12.93 7.66 13.92
N ALA A 175 12.94 7.18 12.69
CA ALA A 175 14.12 6.56 12.08
C ALA A 175 15.19 7.60 11.71
N PRO A 176 16.47 7.18 11.56
CA PRO A 176 17.56 8.10 11.22
C PRO A 176 17.44 8.69 9.81
N SER A 177 16.63 8.10 8.94
CA SER A 177 16.42 8.60 7.57
C SER A 177 14.97 8.38 7.12
N PRO A 178 14.46 9.23 6.20
CA PRO A 178 13.16 9.02 5.61
C PRO A 178 13.17 7.85 4.63
N LEU A 179 12.02 7.28 4.32
CA LEU A 179 11.82 6.23 3.30
C LEU A 179 12.72 4.98 3.48
N ILE A 180 13.33 4.78 4.66
CA ILE A 180 14.36 3.76 4.89
C ILE A 180 13.91 2.35 4.52
N ARG A 181 12.65 2.00 4.80
CA ARG A 181 12.09 0.68 4.47
C ARG A 181 11.90 0.44 2.97
N GLY A 182 11.65 1.49 2.21
CA GLY A 182 11.35 1.39 0.78
C GLY A 182 12.53 1.65 -0.14
N LEU A 183 13.52 2.45 0.30
CA LEU A 183 14.64 2.90 -0.53
C LEU A 183 16.02 2.73 0.12
N GLY A 184 16.09 2.31 1.38
CA GLY A 184 17.32 2.33 2.16
C GLY A 184 17.70 3.75 2.60
N THR A 185 18.79 3.86 3.40
CA THR A 185 19.17 5.13 4.03
C THR A 185 19.61 6.19 3.04
N GLU A 186 20.54 5.87 2.18
CA GLU A 186 21.17 6.82 1.25
C GLU A 186 20.16 7.38 0.23
N MET A 187 19.44 6.50 -0.45
CA MET A 187 18.47 6.91 -1.46
C MET A 187 17.21 7.52 -0.84
N GLY A 188 16.84 7.11 0.36
CA GLY A 188 15.77 7.75 1.11
C GLY A 188 16.07 9.23 1.40
N ILE A 189 17.28 9.55 1.83
CA ILE A 189 17.74 10.93 2.06
C ILE A 189 17.73 11.72 0.74
N ALA A 190 18.30 11.13 -0.34
CA ALA A 190 18.36 11.76 -1.65
C ALA A 190 16.97 12.13 -2.19
N VAL A 191 16.04 11.17 -2.16
CA VAL A 191 14.64 11.37 -2.60
C VAL A 191 13.94 12.42 -1.75
N ALA A 192 14.08 12.36 -0.43
CA ALA A 192 13.40 13.30 0.47
C ALA A 192 14.00 14.72 0.42
N GLY A 193 15.17 14.91 -0.19
CA GLY A 193 15.78 16.23 -0.38
C GLY A 193 14.89 17.23 -1.12
N VAL A 194 13.94 16.75 -1.96
CA VAL A 194 12.94 17.61 -2.62
C VAL A 194 12.08 18.36 -1.61
N HIS A 195 11.79 17.78 -0.46
CA HIS A 195 10.96 18.38 0.57
C HIS A 195 11.61 19.62 1.18
N GLY A 196 12.89 19.53 1.57
CA GLY A 196 13.65 20.67 2.08
C GLY A 196 13.75 21.81 1.05
N ARG A 197 14.00 21.49 -0.24
CA ARG A 197 14.03 22.48 -1.32
C ARG A 197 12.69 23.22 -1.51
N ASN A 198 11.58 22.56 -1.16
CA ASN A 198 10.22 23.14 -1.22
C ASN A 198 9.75 23.70 0.12
N GLY A 199 10.63 23.83 1.13
CA GLY A 199 10.32 24.48 2.40
C GLY A 199 9.51 23.62 3.38
N VAL A 200 9.59 22.29 3.28
CA VAL A 200 9.12 21.36 4.31
C VAL A 200 10.22 21.18 5.35
N ASP A 201 9.90 21.32 6.63
CA ASP A 201 10.79 21.04 7.75
C ASP A 201 10.77 19.55 8.06
N LEU A 202 11.73 18.79 7.49
CA LEU A 202 11.85 17.35 7.68
C LEU A 202 12.89 17.04 8.76
N ARG A 203 12.44 16.42 9.85
CA ARG A 203 13.26 16.07 11.02
C ARG A 203 13.28 14.56 11.23
N CYS A 204 14.46 13.95 11.05
CA CYS A 204 14.70 12.54 11.29
C CYS A 204 15.37 12.28 12.65
N GLY A 205 15.24 11.07 13.19
CA GLY A 205 15.72 10.71 14.52
C GLY A 205 14.95 11.39 15.64
N VAL A 206 13.74 11.88 15.37
CA VAL A 206 12.91 12.63 16.32
C VAL A 206 11.75 11.78 16.80
N GLY A 207 11.81 11.36 18.07
CA GLY A 207 10.71 10.64 18.72
C GLY A 207 9.53 11.57 19.07
N VAL A 208 8.32 11.07 18.86
CA VAL A 208 7.08 11.70 19.32
C VAL A 208 6.67 11.05 20.64
N LYS A 209 6.45 11.88 21.67
CA LYS A 209 6.00 11.44 22.99
C LYS A 209 4.48 11.44 23.12
N ALA A 210 3.82 12.49 22.64
CA ALA A 210 2.36 12.63 22.70
C ALA A 210 1.84 13.64 21.66
N ILE A 211 0.58 13.51 21.30
CA ILE A 211 -0.20 14.53 20.63
C ILE A 211 -1.00 15.25 21.70
N GLU A 212 -0.90 16.57 21.78
CA GLU A 212 -1.53 17.39 22.81
C GLU A 212 -2.70 18.19 22.23
N GLY A 213 -3.70 18.49 23.07
CA GLY A 213 -4.86 19.28 22.71
C GLY A 213 -5.49 19.96 23.90
N ASP A 214 -6.51 20.77 23.65
CA ASP A 214 -7.28 21.52 24.65
C ASP A 214 -8.51 20.74 25.19
N GLY A 215 -8.61 19.45 24.83
CA GLY A 215 -9.74 18.58 25.14
C GLY A 215 -10.70 18.38 23.96
N HIS A 216 -10.66 19.22 22.94
CA HIS A 216 -11.46 19.12 21.73
C HIS A 216 -10.60 19.05 20.47
N ARG A 217 -9.62 19.95 20.36
CA ARG A 217 -8.76 20.10 19.18
C ARG A 217 -7.31 19.84 19.51
N VAL A 218 -6.55 19.40 18.52
CA VAL A 218 -5.10 19.33 18.61
C VAL A 218 -4.49 20.72 18.71
N THR A 219 -3.48 20.87 19.57
CA THR A 219 -2.72 22.13 19.72
C THR A 219 -1.24 21.98 19.44
N GLY A 220 -0.73 20.74 19.43
CA GLY A 220 0.67 20.47 19.14
C GLY A 220 1.10 19.03 19.34
N VAL A 221 2.37 18.79 19.05
CA VAL A 221 3.04 17.49 19.21
C VAL A 221 4.18 17.66 20.23
N ARG A 222 4.16 16.88 21.31
CA ARG A 222 5.24 16.80 22.31
C ARG A 222 6.32 15.84 21.80
N LEU A 223 7.53 16.34 21.63
CA LEU A 223 8.67 15.56 21.21
C LEU A 223 9.32 14.83 22.38
N ALA A 224 10.17 13.84 22.10
CA ALA A 224 10.85 13.04 23.11
C ALA A 224 11.82 13.86 24.00
N ASP A 225 12.36 14.97 23.48
CA ASP A 225 13.21 15.91 24.21
C ASP A 225 12.42 16.86 25.14
N GLY A 226 11.09 16.75 25.14
CA GLY A 226 10.18 17.57 25.94
C GLY A 226 9.73 18.85 25.27
N SER A 227 10.26 19.23 24.11
CA SER A 227 9.80 20.41 23.36
C SER A 227 8.39 20.20 22.80
N LEU A 228 7.63 21.29 22.66
CA LEU A 228 6.30 21.28 22.05
C LEU A 228 6.36 21.94 20.67
N LEU A 229 5.94 21.21 19.66
CA LEU A 229 5.78 21.72 18.31
C LEU A 229 4.29 22.07 18.08
N PRO A 230 3.93 23.35 17.95
CA PRO A 230 2.55 23.75 17.74
C PRO A 230 2.00 23.21 16.41
N ALA A 231 0.77 22.70 16.43
CA ALA A 231 0.10 22.14 15.27
C ALA A 231 -1.41 22.44 15.30
N ASP A 232 -1.97 22.75 14.15
CA ASP A 232 -3.41 22.88 13.92
C ASP A 232 -3.98 21.59 13.36
N ILE A 233 -3.13 20.82 12.66
CA ILE A 233 -3.45 19.50 12.08
C ILE A 233 -2.26 18.57 12.33
N VAL A 234 -2.54 17.35 12.77
CA VAL A 234 -1.57 16.26 12.89
C VAL A 234 -1.98 15.09 12.02
N VAL A 235 -1.18 14.77 11.01
CA VAL A 235 -1.38 13.58 10.17
C VAL A 235 -0.53 12.44 10.71
N VAL A 236 -1.15 11.32 11.12
CA VAL A 236 -0.45 10.14 11.61
C VAL A 236 -0.22 9.16 10.48
N GLY A 237 1.04 9.04 10.02
CA GLY A 237 1.46 8.20 8.90
C GLY A 237 2.58 7.22 9.27
N VAL A 238 2.45 6.52 10.40
CA VAL A 238 3.49 5.61 10.94
C VAL A 238 3.46 4.19 10.37
N GLY A 239 2.83 4.04 9.22
CA GLY A 239 2.69 2.77 8.50
C GLY A 239 1.31 2.14 8.68
N VAL A 240 1.16 0.93 8.16
CA VAL A 240 -0.09 0.17 8.20
C VAL A 240 0.13 -1.20 8.84
N ALA A 241 -0.95 -1.82 9.31
CA ALA A 241 -1.01 -3.22 9.73
C ALA A 241 -1.98 -3.98 8.83
N PRO A 242 -1.74 -5.24 8.48
CA PRO A 242 -2.71 -6.05 7.74
C PRO A 242 -4.03 -6.11 8.52
N ALA A 243 -5.15 -5.93 7.81
CA ALA A 243 -6.48 -5.94 8.42
C ALA A 243 -6.97 -7.40 8.62
N THR A 244 -6.41 -8.06 9.63
CA THR A 244 -6.61 -9.49 9.90
C THR A 244 -7.17 -9.79 11.28
N GLU A 245 -7.42 -8.82 12.14
CA GLU A 245 -7.90 -8.97 13.53
C GLU A 245 -9.20 -9.81 13.62
N TRP A 246 -10.09 -9.67 12.63
CA TRP A 246 -11.33 -10.43 12.55
C TRP A 246 -11.14 -11.94 12.26
N LEU A 247 -9.90 -12.35 11.98
CA LEU A 247 -9.50 -13.76 11.72
C LEU A 247 -8.82 -14.44 12.91
N ASP A 248 -8.64 -13.76 14.05
CA ASP A 248 -7.87 -14.30 15.18
C ASP A 248 -8.37 -15.66 15.67
N ASP A 249 -9.69 -15.89 15.65
CA ASP A 249 -10.31 -17.16 16.06
C ASP A 249 -10.63 -18.10 14.88
N SER A 250 -10.19 -17.78 13.66
CA SER A 250 -10.51 -18.55 12.45
C SER A 250 -9.70 -19.84 12.28
N GLY A 251 -8.59 -19.98 13.02
CA GLY A 251 -7.62 -21.06 12.85
C GLY A 251 -6.66 -20.86 11.68
N LEU A 252 -6.74 -19.75 10.93
CA LEU A 252 -5.78 -19.42 9.89
C LEU A 252 -4.42 -19.03 10.50
N ALA A 253 -3.33 -19.36 9.79
CA ALA A 253 -2.00 -18.91 10.18
C ALA A 253 -1.85 -17.40 9.88
N LEU A 254 -1.61 -16.61 10.94
CA LEU A 254 -1.41 -15.17 10.86
C LEU A 254 0.01 -14.80 11.32
N SER A 255 0.76 -14.06 10.50
CA SER A 255 2.08 -13.54 10.82
C SER A 255 2.40 -12.33 9.93
N ASP A 256 2.24 -11.12 10.45
CA ASP A 256 2.29 -9.87 9.65
C ASP A 256 1.50 -10.02 8.34
N GLY A 257 0.25 -10.51 8.45
CA GLY A 257 -0.66 -10.86 7.36
C GLY A 257 -1.12 -12.32 7.43
N ILE A 258 -1.94 -12.70 6.47
CA ILE A 258 -2.43 -14.07 6.31
C ILE A 258 -1.34 -14.89 5.61
N VAL A 259 -0.85 -15.94 6.26
CA VAL A 259 0.20 -16.80 5.69
C VAL A 259 -0.41 -17.65 4.57
N CYS A 260 0.14 -17.48 3.37
CA CYS A 260 -0.29 -18.19 2.17
C CYS A 260 0.83 -19.10 1.64
N ASP A 261 0.48 -20.09 0.87
CA ASP A 261 1.43 -20.79 0.01
C ASP A 261 1.76 -19.96 -1.26
N ALA A 262 2.60 -20.50 -2.12
CA ALA A 262 3.00 -19.84 -3.37
C ALA A 262 1.82 -19.57 -4.32
N THR A 263 0.68 -20.23 -4.16
CA THR A 263 -0.52 -20.06 -4.99
C THR A 263 -1.53 -19.09 -4.39
N LEU A 264 -1.19 -18.44 -3.27
CA LEU A 264 -2.04 -17.58 -2.46
C LEU A 264 -3.14 -18.32 -1.69
N ASN A 265 -3.08 -19.64 -1.58
CA ASN A 265 -3.97 -20.44 -0.74
C ASN A 265 -3.56 -20.32 0.73
N VAL A 266 -4.53 -20.19 1.64
CA VAL A 266 -4.30 -19.98 3.08
C VAL A 266 -4.17 -21.30 3.88
N GLY A 267 -3.95 -22.42 3.19
CA GLY A 267 -3.91 -23.77 3.80
C GLY A 267 -5.28 -24.44 3.91
N LEU A 268 -6.34 -23.83 3.39
CA LEU A 268 -7.71 -24.38 3.38
C LEU A 268 -8.24 -24.49 1.94
N PRO A 269 -8.87 -25.62 1.57
CA PRO A 269 -9.44 -25.77 0.24
C PRO A 269 -10.47 -24.70 -0.09
N GLY A 270 -10.27 -23.99 -1.21
CA GLY A 270 -11.18 -22.95 -1.69
C GLY A 270 -11.09 -21.61 -0.95
N VAL A 271 -10.05 -21.39 -0.12
CA VAL A 271 -9.81 -20.13 0.57
C VAL A 271 -8.46 -19.53 0.16
N TYR A 272 -8.48 -18.29 -0.32
CA TYR A 272 -7.32 -17.57 -0.82
C TYR A 272 -7.23 -16.18 -0.18
N ALA A 273 -6.02 -15.59 -0.14
CA ALA A 273 -5.85 -14.19 0.27
C ALA A 273 -5.11 -13.39 -0.81
N ALA A 274 -5.35 -12.07 -0.87
CA ALA A 274 -4.77 -11.19 -1.88
C ALA A 274 -4.58 -9.75 -1.38
N GLY A 275 -3.57 -9.07 -1.89
CA GLY A 275 -3.26 -7.67 -1.61
C GLY A 275 -2.50 -7.48 -0.30
N ASP A 276 -2.67 -6.29 0.33
CA ASP A 276 -1.85 -5.88 1.48
C ASP A 276 -1.98 -6.79 2.71
N CYS A 277 -3.02 -7.62 2.80
CA CYS A 277 -3.20 -8.59 3.90
C CYS A 277 -2.52 -9.95 3.65
N ALA A 278 -2.09 -10.26 2.43
CA ALA A 278 -1.52 -11.55 2.07
C ALA A 278 0.01 -11.56 2.25
N ARG A 279 0.52 -12.57 2.95
CA ARG A 279 1.95 -12.89 3.08
C ARG A 279 2.23 -14.21 2.39
N TRP A 280 3.12 -14.20 1.40
CA TRP A 280 3.37 -15.39 0.57
C TRP A 280 4.85 -15.57 0.24
N PRO A 281 5.32 -16.81 -0.05
CA PRO A 281 6.65 -17.03 -0.59
C PRO A 281 6.68 -16.60 -2.07
N ASN A 282 7.54 -15.62 -2.39
CA ASN A 282 7.73 -15.18 -3.77
C ASN A 282 8.96 -15.87 -4.37
N GLY A 283 8.76 -16.80 -5.30
CA GLY A 283 9.81 -17.57 -5.95
C GLY A 283 10.87 -16.74 -6.67
N MET A 284 10.56 -15.47 -7.00
CA MET A 284 11.54 -14.52 -7.56
C MET A 284 12.68 -14.21 -6.59
N PHE A 285 12.43 -14.30 -5.28
CA PHE A 285 13.36 -13.99 -4.20
C PHE A 285 13.74 -15.22 -3.36
N PHE A 286 13.41 -16.44 -3.85
CA PHE A 286 13.69 -17.68 -3.15
C PHE A 286 15.20 -17.88 -2.92
N GLY A 287 15.56 -18.33 -1.72
CA GLY A 287 16.97 -18.52 -1.32
C GLY A 287 17.54 -17.34 -0.51
N HIS A 288 16.72 -16.35 -0.20
CA HIS A 288 17.05 -15.24 0.69
C HIS A 288 16.15 -15.29 1.93
N ASP A 289 16.59 -14.71 3.05
CA ASP A 289 15.84 -14.65 4.32
C ASP A 289 14.49 -13.95 4.17
N ASP A 290 14.31 -13.19 3.09
CA ASP A 290 13.13 -12.39 2.77
C ASP A 290 12.28 -12.96 1.61
N ALA A 291 12.37 -14.27 1.33
CA ALA A 291 11.56 -14.93 0.30
C ALA A 291 10.04 -14.84 0.60
N GLU A 292 9.66 -14.96 1.88
CA GLU A 292 8.30 -14.64 2.31
C GLU A 292 8.12 -13.14 2.44
N MET A 293 7.13 -12.60 1.76
CA MET A 293 6.88 -11.16 1.72
C MET A 293 5.40 -10.81 1.82
N ARG A 294 5.14 -9.61 2.32
CA ARG A 294 3.88 -8.89 2.23
C ARG A 294 4.16 -7.56 1.55
N VAL A 295 3.43 -7.25 0.50
CA VAL A 295 3.70 -6.10 -0.38
C VAL A 295 2.47 -5.21 -0.49
N GLU A 296 2.59 -3.97 -0.04
CA GLU A 296 1.53 -2.95 0.02
C GLU A 296 1.54 -2.07 -1.25
N HIS A 297 1.64 -2.70 -2.43
CA HIS A 297 1.72 -1.97 -3.70
C HIS A 297 0.45 -2.19 -4.53
N TRP A 298 0.04 -1.15 -5.23
CA TRP A 298 -1.11 -1.17 -6.12
C TRP A 298 -1.06 -2.32 -7.14
N THR A 299 0.09 -2.48 -7.81
CA THR A 299 0.27 -3.55 -8.82
C THR A 299 0.17 -4.93 -8.19
N ASN A 300 0.75 -5.12 -7.00
CA ASN A 300 0.67 -6.38 -6.27
C ASN A 300 -0.78 -6.72 -5.88
N ALA A 301 -1.53 -5.74 -5.37
CA ALA A 301 -2.93 -5.94 -5.02
C ALA A 301 -3.79 -6.35 -6.24
N ALA A 302 -3.58 -5.70 -7.39
CA ALA A 302 -4.27 -6.02 -8.63
C ALA A 302 -3.92 -7.42 -9.15
N GLU A 303 -2.64 -7.77 -9.20
CA GLU A 303 -2.14 -9.03 -9.71
C GLU A 303 -2.51 -10.21 -8.78
N GLN A 304 -2.39 -10.04 -7.45
CA GLN A 304 -2.78 -11.07 -6.48
C GLN A 304 -4.28 -11.34 -6.49
N GLY A 305 -5.12 -10.29 -6.57
CA GLY A 305 -6.56 -10.46 -6.69
C GLY A 305 -6.94 -11.34 -7.88
N ALA A 306 -6.34 -11.08 -9.03
CA ALA A 306 -6.53 -11.88 -10.23
C ALA A 306 -5.99 -13.32 -10.09
N SER A 307 -4.80 -13.48 -9.51
CA SER A 307 -4.16 -14.80 -9.32
C SER A 307 -4.95 -15.69 -8.35
N ALA A 308 -5.39 -15.12 -7.21
CA ALA A 308 -6.20 -15.82 -6.22
C ALA A 308 -7.53 -16.32 -6.82
N ALA A 309 -8.19 -15.47 -7.59
CA ALA A 309 -9.44 -15.82 -8.27
C ALA A 309 -9.25 -16.92 -9.32
N ARG A 310 -8.21 -16.80 -10.16
CA ARG A 310 -7.86 -17.85 -11.14
C ARG A 310 -7.58 -19.18 -10.45
N ASN A 311 -6.78 -19.19 -9.40
CA ASN A 311 -6.43 -20.40 -8.66
C ASN A 311 -7.64 -21.01 -7.95
N LEU A 312 -8.56 -20.19 -7.45
CA LEU A 312 -9.83 -20.69 -6.90
C LEU A 312 -10.66 -21.39 -7.97
N VAL A 313 -10.75 -20.86 -9.20
CA VAL A 313 -11.47 -21.49 -10.31
C VAL A 313 -10.77 -22.78 -10.75
N LEU A 314 -9.45 -22.76 -10.96
CA LEU A 314 -8.67 -23.95 -11.36
C LEU A 314 -8.86 -25.09 -10.35
N THR A 315 -8.67 -24.82 -9.07
CA THR A 315 -8.82 -25.86 -8.03
C THR A 315 -10.25 -26.38 -7.91
N SER A 316 -11.26 -25.54 -8.14
CA SER A 316 -12.67 -25.96 -8.16
C SER A 316 -13.00 -26.93 -9.31
N ARG A 317 -12.19 -26.92 -10.39
CA ARG A 317 -12.28 -27.82 -11.53
C ARG A 317 -11.38 -29.05 -11.38
N GLY A 318 -10.63 -29.17 -10.28
CA GLY A 318 -9.64 -30.23 -10.07
C GLY A 318 -8.33 -30.00 -10.85
N GLU A 319 -8.10 -28.79 -11.34
CA GLU A 319 -6.89 -28.37 -12.03
C GLU A 319 -5.83 -27.86 -11.04
N GLN A 320 -4.56 -27.89 -11.44
CA GLN A 320 -3.46 -27.44 -10.59
C GLN A 320 -3.41 -25.90 -10.50
N PRO A 321 -3.29 -25.33 -9.29
CA PRO A 321 -3.10 -23.90 -9.12
C PRO A 321 -1.70 -23.49 -9.60
N VAL A 322 -1.57 -22.21 -9.98
CA VAL A 322 -0.32 -21.62 -10.49
C VAL A 322 0.32 -20.75 -9.42
N PRO A 323 1.61 -20.95 -9.10
CA PRO A 323 2.33 -20.05 -8.21
C PRO A 323 2.29 -18.60 -8.67
N TYR A 324 2.09 -17.68 -7.74
CA TYR A 324 2.17 -16.25 -7.98
C TYR A 324 3.61 -15.77 -7.76
N GLU A 325 4.28 -15.41 -8.82
CA GLU A 325 5.61 -14.82 -8.82
C GLU A 325 5.55 -13.42 -9.43
N SER A 326 6.06 -12.42 -8.74
CA SER A 326 6.01 -11.02 -9.19
C SER A 326 7.28 -10.27 -8.84
N VAL A 327 7.69 -9.36 -9.72
CA VAL A 327 8.68 -8.34 -9.43
C VAL A 327 7.93 -7.12 -8.91
N PRO A 328 8.04 -6.78 -7.60
CA PRO A 328 7.33 -5.66 -7.02
C PRO A 328 7.64 -4.35 -7.76
N PHE A 329 6.61 -3.54 -7.92
CA PHE A 329 6.71 -2.23 -8.52
C PHE A 329 5.83 -1.24 -7.77
N PHE A 330 6.38 -0.07 -7.47
CA PHE A 330 5.59 1.05 -6.96
C PHE A 330 6.04 2.38 -7.56
N TRP A 331 5.23 3.39 -7.38
CA TRP A 331 5.56 4.77 -7.69
C TRP A 331 5.04 5.71 -6.60
N SER A 332 5.65 6.89 -6.53
CA SER A 332 5.20 8.00 -5.70
C SER A 332 5.41 9.30 -6.46
N ASP A 333 4.46 10.21 -6.36
CA ASP A 333 4.59 11.55 -6.94
C ASP A 333 4.65 12.56 -5.78
N GLN A 334 5.75 13.31 -5.68
CA GLN A 334 6.01 14.28 -4.62
C GLN A 334 6.52 15.57 -5.25
N PHE A 335 5.78 16.67 -5.11
CA PHE A 335 6.02 17.91 -5.86
C PHE A 335 6.04 17.67 -7.37
N ASP A 336 7.15 17.97 -8.03
CA ASP A 336 7.44 17.74 -9.45
C ASP A 336 8.20 16.44 -9.72
N SER A 337 8.52 15.69 -8.66
CA SER A 337 9.33 14.48 -8.75
C SER A 337 8.48 13.22 -8.80
N ARG A 338 8.68 12.41 -9.83
CA ARG A 338 8.11 11.07 -9.94
C ARG A 338 9.13 10.03 -9.55
N ILE A 339 8.87 9.32 -8.48
CA ILE A 339 9.68 8.25 -7.95
C ILE A 339 9.10 6.93 -8.46
N GLN A 340 9.94 6.06 -9.00
CA GLN A 340 9.56 4.72 -9.42
C GLN A 340 10.59 3.72 -8.92
N PHE A 341 10.12 2.61 -8.39
CA PHE A 341 10.98 1.53 -7.93
C PHE A 341 10.46 0.18 -8.44
N VAL A 342 11.37 -0.62 -8.96
CA VAL A 342 11.13 -2.00 -9.40
C VAL A 342 12.06 -2.91 -8.61
N GLY A 343 11.53 -3.99 -8.05
CA GLY A 343 12.29 -4.95 -7.25
C GLY A 343 12.08 -4.78 -5.75
N ARG A 344 13.08 -5.11 -4.96
CA ARG A 344 13.04 -5.08 -3.50
C ARG A 344 14.36 -4.57 -2.92
N VAL A 345 14.26 -3.73 -1.89
CA VAL A 345 15.42 -3.27 -1.10
C VAL A 345 15.77 -4.31 -0.05
N HIS A 346 17.07 -4.52 0.17
CA HIS A 346 17.63 -5.28 1.27
C HIS A 346 18.59 -4.41 2.07
N GLY A 347 18.71 -4.62 3.38
CA GLY A 347 19.51 -3.76 4.27
C GLY A 347 21.02 -3.76 3.98
N GLY A 348 21.54 -4.68 3.17
CA GLY A 348 22.92 -4.78 2.75
C GLY A 348 23.15 -4.49 1.26
N ASP A 349 22.18 -3.86 0.57
CA ASP A 349 22.31 -3.58 -0.86
C ASP A 349 23.49 -2.64 -1.16
N ASP A 350 24.29 -3.02 -2.17
CA ASP A 350 25.16 -2.09 -2.85
C ASP A 350 24.35 -1.20 -3.78
N VAL A 351 24.47 0.12 -3.61
CA VAL A 351 23.72 1.08 -4.41
C VAL A 351 24.64 1.78 -5.40
N HIS A 352 24.28 1.76 -6.69
CA HIS A 352 25.04 2.39 -7.78
C HIS A 352 24.16 3.38 -8.54
N VAL A 353 24.44 4.68 -8.39
CA VAL A 353 23.82 5.74 -9.20
C VAL A 353 24.45 5.71 -10.58
N PHE A 354 23.70 5.31 -11.61
CA PHE A 354 24.23 5.16 -12.96
C PHE A 354 23.80 6.28 -13.92
N ALA A 355 22.81 7.07 -13.55
CA ALA A 355 22.36 8.21 -14.36
C ALA A 355 21.97 9.38 -13.48
N GLY A 356 22.29 10.60 -13.89
CA GLY A 356 21.93 11.83 -13.20
C GLY A 356 22.69 12.06 -11.88
N THR A 357 22.14 12.89 -11.01
CA THR A 357 22.70 13.24 -9.69
C THR A 357 21.63 13.24 -8.61
N THR A 358 21.96 12.85 -7.38
CA THR A 358 21.04 12.63 -6.27
C THR A 358 20.36 13.91 -5.73
N ASP A 359 20.81 15.07 -6.14
CA ASP A 359 20.19 16.38 -5.88
C ASP A 359 19.15 16.80 -6.93
N GLY A 360 18.99 16.01 -8.00
CA GLY A 360 18.06 16.23 -9.10
C GLY A 360 17.36 14.96 -9.56
N ALA A 361 17.25 14.82 -10.88
CA ALA A 361 16.79 13.58 -11.51
C ALA A 361 17.91 12.56 -11.56
N PHE A 362 17.66 11.32 -11.15
CA PHE A 362 18.67 10.26 -11.16
C PHE A 362 18.05 8.86 -11.27
N ALA A 363 18.91 7.88 -11.60
CA ALA A 363 18.56 6.47 -11.51
C ALA A 363 19.67 5.68 -10.83
N ALA A 364 19.27 4.69 -9.99
CA ALA A 364 20.19 3.87 -9.21
C ALA A 364 19.80 2.39 -9.25
N LEU A 365 20.83 1.53 -9.33
CA LEU A 365 20.70 0.08 -9.17
C LEU A 365 20.93 -0.30 -7.71
N TYR A 366 20.26 -1.36 -7.29
CA TYR A 366 20.44 -2.03 -6.01
C TYR A 366 20.92 -3.45 -6.27
N GLY A 367 22.03 -3.82 -5.69
CA GLY A 367 22.65 -5.13 -5.82
C GLY A 367 22.94 -5.77 -4.48
N TRP A 368 22.81 -7.08 -4.39
CA TRP A 368 23.18 -7.85 -3.21
C TRP A 368 23.64 -9.25 -3.62
N GLU A 369 24.76 -9.70 -3.05
CA GLU A 369 25.37 -11.01 -3.37
C GLU A 369 25.57 -11.25 -4.87
N GLY A 370 26.02 -10.23 -5.60
CA GLY A 370 26.30 -10.33 -7.04
C GLY A 370 25.06 -10.41 -7.93
N ARG A 371 23.88 -10.05 -7.45
CA ARG A 371 22.61 -10.04 -8.20
C ARG A 371 21.94 -8.67 -8.17
N LEU A 372 21.25 -8.35 -9.25
CA LEU A 372 20.34 -7.21 -9.30
C LEU A 372 19.12 -7.49 -8.39
N ARG A 373 18.81 -6.56 -7.49
CA ARG A 373 17.68 -6.63 -6.55
C ARG A 373 16.61 -5.58 -6.81
N GLY A 374 17.00 -4.40 -7.24
CA GLY A 374 16.08 -3.32 -7.49
C GLY A 374 16.64 -2.20 -8.33
N VAL A 375 15.76 -1.35 -8.82
CA VAL A 375 16.11 -0.15 -9.60
C VAL A 375 15.20 0.99 -9.18
N LEU A 376 15.83 2.10 -8.80
CA LEU A 376 15.16 3.36 -8.47
C LEU A 376 15.32 4.33 -9.65
N GLY A 377 14.24 5.03 -9.98
CA GLY A 377 14.28 6.20 -10.86
C GLY A 377 13.54 7.37 -10.20
N VAL A 378 14.20 8.51 -10.14
CA VAL A 378 13.59 9.78 -9.70
C VAL A 378 13.54 10.69 -10.91
N SER A 379 12.34 10.98 -11.39
CA SER A 379 12.06 11.74 -12.62
C SER A 379 12.75 11.19 -13.88
N MET A 380 13.13 9.89 -13.86
CA MET A 380 13.76 9.15 -14.94
C MET A 380 13.02 7.84 -15.30
N PRO A 381 11.74 7.87 -15.69
CA PRO A 381 10.95 6.65 -15.86
C PRO A 381 11.49 5.70 -16.93
N LYS A 382 12.15 6.21 -17.95
CA LYS A 382 12.75 5.41 -19.03
C LYS A 382 13.92 4.55 -18.56
N MET A 383 14.56 4.91 -17.43
CA MET A 383 15.71 4.20 -16.87
C MET A 383 15.31 3.01 -15.97
N VAL A 384 14.04 2.86 -15.60
CA VAL A 384 13.59 1.84 -14.63
C VAL A 384 13.04 0.59 -15.30
N MET A 385 12.11 0.76 -16.23
CA MET A 385 11.37 -0.36 -16.81
C MET A 385 12.21 -1.39 -17.58
N PRO A 386 13.33 -1.00 -18.27
CA PRO A 386 14.20 -1.99 -18.92
C PRO A 386 14.79 -3.05 -17.99
N PHE A 387 14.90 -2.75 -16.70
CA PHE A 387 15.45 -3.69 -15.71
C PHE A 387 14.41 -4.67 -15.14
N ARG A 388 13.12 -4.44 -15.36
CA ARG A 388 12.07 -5.39 -14.88
C ARG A 388 12.28 -6.79 -15.43
N ALA A 389 12.66 -6.90 -16.71
CA ALA A 389 12.95 -8.19 -17.34
C ALA A 389 14.24 -8.84 -16.79
N LEU A 390 15.26 -8.02 -16.44
CA LEU A 390 16.48 -8.51 -15.81
C LEU A 390 16.18 -9.07 -14.41
N LEU A 391 15.40 -8.35 -13.61
CA LEU A 391 14.96 -8.80 -12.30
C LEU A 391 14.15 -10.10 -12.41
N ALA A 392 13.21 -10.19 -13.37
CA ALA A 392 12.38 -11.37 -13.58
C ALA A 392 13.20 -12.64 -13.90
N ARG A 393 14.34 -12.51 -14.59
CA ARG A 393 15.25 -13.63 -14.87
C ARG A 393 16.41 -13.75 -13.90
N LYS A 394 16.39 -13.01 -12.77
CA LYS A 394 17.39 -13.06 -11.70
C LYS A 394 18.80 -12.73 -12.21
N ALA A 395 18.92 -11.68 -13.03
CA ALA A 395 20.19 -11.27 -13.67
C ALA A 395 21.28 -10.95 -12.64
N GLY A 396 22.53 -11.20 -13.03
CA GLY A 396 23.71 -10.85 -12.25
C GLY A 396 23.96 -9.34 -12.21
N TRP A 397 24.80 -8.93 -11.26
CA TRP A 397 25.16 -7.52 -11.07
C TRP A 397 25.91 -6.93 -12.28
N ASP A 398 26.89 -7.68 -12.84
CA ASP A 398 27.66 -7.22 -14.00
C ASP A 398 26.79 -6.99 -15.23
N GLU A 399 25.77 -7.83 -15.43
CA GLU A 399 24.79 -7.67 -16.50
C GLU A 399 23.94 -6.43 -16.30
N ALA A 400 23.55 -6.15 -15.06
CA ALA A 400 22.82 -4.94 -14.72
C ALA A 400 23.64 -3.67 -14.96
N LEU A 401 24.93 -3.68 -14.60
CA LEU A 401 25.86 -2.59 -14.88
C LEU A 401 26.07 -2.37 -16.38
N ALA A 402 26.24 -3.44 -17.15
CA ALA A 402 26.32 -3.36 -18.60
C ALA A 402 25.07 -2.72 -19.22
N LYS A 403 23.87 -3.12 -18.74
CA LYS A 403 22.61 -2.53 -19.18
C LYS A 403 22.48 -1.05 -18.80
N ALA A 404 22.94 -0.67 -17.61
CA ALA A 404 22.96 0.72 -17.18
C ALA A 404 23.87 1.59 -18.08
N ALA A 405 25.04 1.08 -18.44
CA ALA A 405 25.97 1.76 -19.35
C ALA A 405 25.33 1.97 -20.75
N GLU A 406 24.64 0.97 -21.29
CA GLU A 406 23.91 1.11 -22.57
C GLU A 406 22.86 2.21 -22.57
N LEU A 407 22.18 2.42 -21.44
CA LEU A 407 21.10 3.41 -21.32
C LEU A 407 21.60 4.84 -21.12
N THR A 408 22.87 5.02 -20.80
CA THR A 408 23.50 6.32 -20.53
C THR A 408 24.36 6.84 -21.69
N VAL A 409 24.53 6.07 -22.74
CA VAL A 409 25.12 6.46 -24.03
C VAL A 409 24.07 7.11 -24.93
#